data_4a626b8598aa272d7a97400dd1c6e6b9
#
_entry.id   4a626b8598aa272d7a97400dd1c6e6b9
#
_cell.length_a   1.000
_cell.length_b   1.000
_cell.length_c   1.000
_cell.angle_alpha   90.00
_cell.angle_beta   90.00
_cell.angle_gamma   90.00
#
_symmetry.space_group_name_H-M   'P 1'
#
loop_
_entity.id
_entity.type
_entity.pdbx_description
1 polymer ?
#
loop_
_entity_poly.entity_id
_entity_poly.type
_entity_poly.pdbx_seq_one_letter_code
_entity_poly.pdbx_strand_id
1 'polypeptide(L)'
;MKTRRFAISDYVISEEIKDVRKRLGLTQKEFAQLIGSSKPTVERWERGNMQVKGPIVLLLQMLIHDPEYALQFEIPPKELPVRMWYMYKNKVCTLIDVDEVKQIVRIKNYADNIMFRAFGSNQNPDIDDYREFLESRCFPRTRDKMKLVLKDIGVSFYDPYLIIQKTEGRMAEDDFWIRIEE
;
A
#
# COMPACT_ATOMS: atom_id res chain seq x y z
N MET A 1 -1.98 23.93 -33.04
CA MET A 1 -2.37 23.29 -31.77
C MET A 1 -2.49 24.39 -30.70
N LYS A 2 -3.63 24.52 -29.99
CA LYS A 2 -3.73 25.51 -28.89
C LYS A 2 -2.97 24.93 -27.69
N THR A 3 -1.92 25.63 -27.25
CA THR A 3 -1.17 25.26 -26.04
C THR A 3 -2.04 25.55 -24.81
N ARG A 4 -2.28 24.54 -23.98
CA ARG A 4 -2.99 24.72 -22.69
C ARG A 4 -2.10 25.48 -21.71
N ARG A 5 -2.70 26.39 -20.93
CA ARG A 5 -2.05 27.13 -19.84
C ARG A 5 -2.74 26.79 -18.53
N PHE A 6 -1.99 26.78 -17.43
CA PHE A 6 -2.48 26.42 -16.11
C PHE A 6 -2.21 27.58 -15.14
N ALA A 7 -3.22 27.93 -14.35
CA ALA A 7 -3.12 28.95 -13.31
C ALA A 7 -2.61 28.29 -12.01
N ILE A 8 -1.30 28.06 -11.95
CA ILE A 8 -0.61 27.49 -10.80
C ILE A 8 0.44 28.51 -10.35
N SER A 9 0.64 28.66 -9.03
CA SER A 9 1.70 29.50 -8.47
C SER A 9 3.09 29.02 -8.92
N ASP A 10 4.02 29.93 -9.13
CA ASP A 10 5.39 29.59 -9.54
C ASP A 10 6.19 28.96 -8.39
N TYR A 11 5.81 29.20 -7.15
CA TYR A 11 6.45 28.69 -5.94
C TYR A 11 5.47 28.66 -4.77
N VAL A 12 5.88 27.97 -3.71
CA VAL A 12 5.27 28.00 -2.37
C VAL A 12 6.30 28.47 -1.36
N ILE A 13 5.84 29.12 -0.28
CA ILE A 13 6.70 29.59 0.78
C ILE A 13 6.74 28.64 1.97
N SER A 14 7.73 28.81 2.82
CA SER A 14 7.98 27.94 3.99
C SER A 14 6.76 27.83 4.92
N GLU A 15 6.04 28.91 5.11
CA GLU A 15 4.82 28.93 5.95
C GLU A 15 3.71 28.06 5.38
N GLU A 16 3.46 28.14 4.08
CA GLU A 16 2.43 27.32 3.40
C GLU A 16 2.71 25.83 3.55
N ILE A 17 3.98 25.43 3.38
CA ILE A 17 4.39 24.02 3.55
C ILE A 17 4.13 23.56 4.98
N LYS A 18 4.54 24.37 5.96
CA LYS A 18 4.36 24.09 7.38
C LYS A 18 2.89 24.00 7.78
N ASP A 19 2.06 24.90 7.25
CA ASP A 19 0.63 24.96 7.56
C ASP A 19 -0.11 23.75 6.99
N VAL A 20 0.17 23.34 5.74
CA VAL A 20 -0.41 22.14 5.15
C VAL A 20 -0.04 20.91 5.97
N ARG A 21 1.25 20.74 6.30
CA ARG A 21 1.69 19.63 7.15
C ARG A 21 0.97 19.59 8.50
N LYS A 22 0.85 20.74 9.16
CA LYS A 22 0.15 20.84 10.46
C LYS A 22 -1.35 20.54 10.35
N ARG A 23 -2.02 20.99 9.29
CA ARG A 23 -3.43 20.69 9.03
C ARG A 23 -3.66 19.19 8.84
N LEU A 24 -2.71 18.50 8.24
CA LEU A 24 -2.73 17.02 8.10
C LEU A 24 -2.35 16.30 9.41
N GLY A 25 -1.95 17.01 10.47
CA GLY A 25 -1.51 16.41 11.75
C GLY A 25 -0.18 15.67 11.67
N LEU A 26 0.61 15.89 10.61
CA LEU A 26 1.81 15.11 10.34
C LEU A 26 3.07 15.73 10.94
N THR A 27 4.00 14.88 11.41
CA THR A 27 5.37 15.30 11.69
C THR A 27 6.13 15.57 10.38
N GLN A 28 7.28 16.25 10.44
CA GLN A 28 8.13 16.47 9.26
C GLN A 28 8.59 15.16 8.59
N LYS A 29 8.79 14.10 9.37
CA LYS A 29 9.17 12.77 8.87
C LYS A 29 8.03 12.13 8.09
N GLU A 30 6.82 12.13 8.65
CA GLU A 30 5.62 11.58 8.01
C GLU A 30 5.24 12.35 6.76
N PHE A 31 5.31 13.69 6.82
CA PHE A 31 5.07 14.53 5.64
C PHE A 31 6.08 14.25 4.53
N ALA A 32 7.37 14.14 4.87
CA ALA A 32 8.40 13.78 3.90
C ALA A 32 8.11 12.42 3.24
N GLN A 33 7.67 11.45 4.02
CA GLN A 33 7.29 10.12 3.54
C GLN A 33 6.09 10.18 2.59
N LEU A 34 5.05 10.93 2.97
CA LEU A 34 3.83 11.13 2.16
C LEU A 34 4.14 11.72 0.78
N ILE A 35 5.02 12.73 0.72
CA ILE A 35 5.34 13.45 -0.52
C ILE A 35 6.54 12.86 -1.28
N GLY A 36 7.06 11.70 -0.86
CA GLY A 36 8.22 11.04 -1.49
C GLY A 36 9.52 11.84 -1.39
N SER A 37 9.72 12.57 -0.28
CA SER A 37 10.90 13.40 -0.02
C SER A 37 11.67 12.90 1.20
N SER A 38 12.77 13.59 1.56
CA SER A 38 13.51 13.31 2.78
C SER A 38 13.16 14.29 3.90
N LYS A 39 13.23 13.84 5.16
CA LYS A 39 13.01 14.70 6.32
C LYS A 39 13.91 15.95 6.30
N PRO A 40 15.23 15.86 6.02
CA PRO A 40 16.09 17.04 5.91
C PRO A 40 15.64 18.02 4.82
N THR A 41 15.05 17.52 3.73
CA THR A 41 14.50 18.39 2.68
C THR A 41 13.31 19.20 3.19
N VAL A 42 12.38 18.54 3.88
CA VAL A 42 11.21 19.21 4.50
C VAL A 42 11.67 20.23 5.56
N GLU A 43 12.60 19.83 6.42
CA GLU A 43 13.20 20.74 7.42
C GLU A 43 13.80 21.98 6.78
N ARG A 44 14.52 21.81 5.66
CA ARG A 44 15.10 22.93 4.91
C ARG A 44 14.02 23.82 4.32
N TRP A 45 12.96 23.25 3.75
CA TRP A 45 11.85 24.01 3.18
C TRP A 45 11.07 24.80 4.23
N GLU A 46 10.94 24.28 5.45
CA GLU A 46 10.23 24.94 6.55
C GLU A 46 11.10 25.96 7.31
N ARG A 47 12.42 26.05 7.00
CA ARG A 47 13.33 27.04 7.62
C ARG A 47 13.37 28.33 6.81
N GLY A 48 13.00 29.44 7.46
CA GLY A 48 13.15 30.80 6.88
C GLY A 48 12.13 31.12 5.79
N ASN A 49 12.44 32.12 4.97
CA ASN A 49 11.59 32.60 3.88
C ASN A 49 11.98 32.00 2.52
N MET A 50 11.98 30.70 2.42
CA MET A 50 12.39 30.01 1.21
C MET A 50 11.24 29.93 0.20
N GLN A 51 11.51 30.24 -1.07
CA GLN A 51 10.62 29.94 -2.18
C GLN A 51 10.96 28.55 -2.73
N VAL A 52 10.02 27.61 -2.62
CA VAL A 52 10.19 26.25 -3.13
C VAL A 52 9.40 26.09 -4.42
N LYS A 53 10.09 25.67 -5.48
CA LYS A 53 9.53 25.47 -6.83
C LYS A 53 9.42 23.99 -7.17
N GLY A 54 8.67 23.70 -8.20
CA GLY A 54 8.55 22.37 -8.78
C GLY A 54 7.25 21.65 -8.40
N PRO A 55 7.20 20.31 -8.49
CA PRO A 55 5.97 19.53 -8.32
C PRO A 55 5.28 19.74 -6.97
N ILE A 56 6.02 20.12 -5.94
CA ILE A 56 5.48 20.40 -4.60
C ILE A 56 4.42 21.50 -4.62
N VAL A 57 4.51 22.46 -5.54
CA VAL A 57 3.55 23.58 -5.65
C VAL A 57 2.16 23.06 -5.96
N LEU A 58 2.03 22.21 -6.98
CA LEU A 58 0.75 21.61 -7.34
C LEU A 58 0.28 20.63 -6.26
N LEU A 59 1.19 19.81 -5.72
CA LEU A 59 0.87 18.84 -4.67
C LEU A 59 0.31 19.54 -3.43
N LEU A 60 0.90 20.63 -2.97
CA LEU A 60 0.35 21.40 -1.84
C LEU A 60 -1.04 21.97 -2.13
N GLN A 61 -1.28 22.48 -3.32
CA GLN A 61 -2.61 22.95 -3.71
C GLN A 61 -3.65 21.82 -3.65
N MET A 62 -3.29 20.62 -4.11
CA MET A 62 -4.16 19.43 -4.02
C MET A 62 -4.43 19.05 -2.57
N LEU A 63 -3.42 19.01 -1.71
CA LEU A 63 -3.54 18.69 -0.29
C LEU A 63 -4.33 19.74 0.51
N ILE A 64 -4.29 21.01 0.09
CA ILE A 64 -5.13 22.07 0.67
C ILE A 64 -6.59 21.87 0.29
N HIS A 65 -6.83 21.46 -0.96
CA HIS A 65 -8.18 21.30 -1.49
C HIS A 65 -8.87 20.03 -0.94
N ASP A 66 -8.13 18.94 -0.83
CA ASP A 66 -8.60 17.66 -0.32
C ASP A 66 -7.57 17.03 0.65
N PRO A 67 -7.57 17.45 1.92
CA PRO A 67 -6.67 16.87 2.93
C PRO A 67 -6.95 15.40 3.21
N GLU A 68 -8.22 14.97 3.10
CA GLU A 68 -8.63 13.59 3.41
C GLU A 68 -8.09 12.61 2.36
N TYR A 69 -7.90 13.06 1.13
CA TYR A 69 -7.31 12.23 0.09
C TYR A 69 -5.91 11.71 0.46
N ALA A 70 -5.11 12.52 1.13
CA ALA A 70 -3.79 12.11 1.61
C ALA A 70 -3.87 11.02 2.69
N LEU A 71 -4.87 11.11 3.58
CA LEU A 71 -5.06 10.18 4.70
C LEU A 71 -5.54 8.78 4.24
N GLN A 72 -6.07 8.67 3.03
CA GLN A 72 -6.42 7.36 2.45
C GLN A 72 -5.20 6.46 2.32
N PHE A 73 -4.00 7.02 2.12
CA PHE A 73 -2.75 6.29 1.99
C PHE A 73 -2.08 5.96 3.32
N GLU A 74 -2.66 6.37 4.44
CA GLU A 74 -2.15 6.04 5.76
C GLU A 74 -2.16 4.52 5.97
N ILE A 75 -1.05 4.00 6.52
CA ILE A 75 -0.92 2.59 6.89
C ILE A 75 -1.33 2.46 8.36
N PRO A 76 -2.39 1.70 8.68
CA PRO A 76 -2.79 1.50 10.07
C PRO A 76 -1.68 0.78 10.86
N PRO A 77 -1.57 1.00 12.17
CA PRO A 77 -0.63 0.28 13.01
C PRO A 77 -0.89 -1.24 12.93
N LYS A 78 0.20 -2.03 12.96
CA LYS A 78 0.10 -3.50 12.96
C LYS A 78 -0.34 -3.95 14.36
N GLU A 79 -1.57 -4.42 14.48
CA GLU A 79 -2.15 -4.91 15.75
C GLU A 79 -2.29 -6.43 15.79
N LEU A 80 -2.24 -7.09 14.63
CA LEU A 80 -2.38 -8.55 14.53
C LEU A 80 -1.04 -9.19 14.15
N PRO A 81 -0.82 -10.49 14.47
CA PRO A 81 0.47 -11.15 14.30
C PRO A 81 0.99 -11.16 12.87
N VAL A 82 0.11 -11.36 11.90
CA VAL A 82 0.48 -11.48 10.48
C VAL A 82 -0.02 -10.28 9.73
N ARG A 83 0.86 -9.66 8.94
CA ARG A 83 0.52 -8.60 7.98
C ARG A 83 0.97 -8.99 6.59
N MET A 84 0.04 -8.88 5.64
CA MET A 84 0.29 -9.12 4.22
C MET A 84 -0.09 -7.91 3.38
N TRP A 85 0.67 -7.70 2.31
CA TRP A 85 0.45 -6.67 1.32
C TRP A 85 0.10 -7.35 0.00
N TYR A 86 -1.17 -7.26 -0.42
CA TYR A 86 -1.57 -7.68 -1.76
C TYR A 86 -1.24 -6.60 -2.75
N MET A 87 -0.38 -6.93 -3.70
CA MET A 87 0.26 -6.00 -4.62
C MET A 87 -0.15 -6.28 -6.05
N TYR A 88 -0.28 -5.25 -6.86
CA TYR A 88 -0.32 -5.33 -8.32
C TYR A 88 0.88 -4.57 -8.87
N LYS A 89 1.83 -5.28 -9.49
CA LYS A 89 3.12 -4.71 -9.89
C LYS A 89 3.80 -4.04 -8.69
N ASN A 90 3.93 -2.73 -8.73
CA ASN A 90 4.52 -1.92 -7.65
C ASN A 90 3.49 -1.16 -6.79
N LYS A 91 2.19 -1.43 -6.96
CA LYS A 91 1.12 -0.73 -6.24
C LYS A 91 0.54 -1.61 -5.14
N VAL A 92 0.33 -1.04 -3.98
CA VAL A 92 -0.44 -1.67 -2.90
C VAL A 92 -1.92 -1.65 -3.29
N CYS A 93 -2.56 -2.81 -3.22
CA CYS A 93 -3.99 -2.95 -3.51
C CYS A 93 -4.81 -3.17 -2.24
N THR A 94 -4.37 -4.11 -1.38
CA THR A 94 -5.02 -4.39 -0.09
C THR A 94 -3.97 -4.73 0.95
N LEU A 95 -4.08 -4.12 2.13
CA LEU A 95 -3.41 -4.54 3.35
C LEU A 95 -4.30 -5.54 4.08
N ILE A 96 -3.73 -6.64 4.53
CA ILE A 96 -4.44 -7.72 5.21
C ILE A 96 -3.71 -8.01 6.51
N ASP A 97 -4.36 -7.81 7.64
CA ASP A 97 -3.88 -8.18 8.96
C ASP A 97 -4.68 -9.37 9.49
N VAL A 98 -4.02 -10.40 10.01
CA VAL A 98 -4.66 -11.66 10.43
C VAL A 98 -4.13 -12.17 11.76
N ASP A 99 -5.05 -12.68 12.58
CA ASP A 99 -4.78 -13.55 13.72
C ASP A 99 -5.60 -14.84 13.52
N GLU A 100 -4.95 -15.89 13.02
CA GLU A 100 -5.62 -17.16 12.74
C GLU A 100 -6.10 -17.87 14.01
N VAL A 101 -5.42 -17.66 15.14
CA VAL A 101 -5.80 -18.26 16.42
C VAL A 101 -7.11 -17.66 16.93
N LYS A 102 -7.25 -16.34 16.83
CA LYS A 102 -8.47 -15.62 17.21
C LYS A 102 -9.51 -15.55 16.09
N GLN A 103 -9.19 -16.06 14.88
CA GLN A 103 -10.03 -15.99 13.70
C GLN A 103 -10.44 -14.55 13.32
N ILE A 104 -9.49 -13.62 13.42
CA ILE A 104 -9.70 -12.20 13.13
C ILE A 104 -8.98 -11.86 11.82
N VAL A 105 -9.70 -11.24 10.88
CA VAL A 105 -9.16 -10.65 9.66
C VAL A 105 -9.53 -9.17 9.63
N ARG A 106 -8.56 -8.31 9.34
CA ARG A 106 -8.77 -6.88 9.10
C ARG A 106 -8.13 -6.49 7.79
N ILE A 107 -8.81 -5.67 7.02
CA ILE A 107 -8.29 -5.20 5.74
C ILE A 107 -8.34 -3.69 5.61
N LYS A 108 -7.42 -3.15 4.80
CA LYS A 108 -7.54 -1.79 4.26
C LYS A 108 -7.28 -1.85 2.76
N ASN A 109 -8.28 -1.43 1.96
CA ASN A 109 -8.16 -1.36 0.52
C ASN A 109 -7.59 0.00 0.10
N TYR A 110 -6.56 -0.01 -0.74
CA TYR A 110 -5.95 1.17 -1.36
C TYR A 110 -6.32 1.28 -2.84
N ALA A 111 -6.83 0.20 -3.44
CA ALA A 111 -7.31 0.20 -4.82
C ALA A 111 -8.80 0.57 -4.87
N ASP A 112 -9.16 1.56 -5.71
CA ASP A 112 -10.56 1.95 -5.94
C ASP A 112 -11.31 0.87 -6.70
N ASN A 113 -10.68 0.29 -7.73
CA ASN A 113 -11.28 -0.76 -8.54
C ASN A 113 -11.28 -2.08 -7.78
N ILE A 114 -12.49 -2.63 -7.58
CA ILE A 114 -12.74 -3.88 -6.84
C ILE A 114 -11.99 -5.09 -7.43
N MET A 115 -11.70 -5.09 -8.73
CA MET A 115 -10.95 -6.16 -9.39
C MET A 115 -9.48 -6.25 -8.94
N PHE A 116 -8.97 -5.21 -8.31
CA PHE A 116 -7.62 -5.17 -7.76
C PHE A 116 -7.56 -5.47 -6.27
N ARG A 117 -8.72 -5.60 -5.61
CA ARG A 117 -8.80 -5.88 -4.17
C ARG A 117 -8.70 -7.38 -3.90
N ALA A 118 -8.06 -7.75 -2.82
CA ALA A 118 -7.87 -9.16 -2.43
C ALA A 118 -9.21 -9.91 -2.28
N PHE A 119 -10.23 -9.22 -1.75
CA PHE A 119 -11.55 -9.78 -1.47
C PHE A 119 -12.66 -9.14 -2.34
N GLY A 120 -12.28 -8.54 -3.46
CA GLY A 120 -13.24 -7.91 -4.38
C GLY A 120 -14.13 -6.86 -3.68
N SER A 121 -15.43 -7.07 -3.69
CA SER A 121 -16.43 -6.21 -3.04
C SER A 121 -16.62 -6.49 -1.54
N ASN A 122 -16.11 -7.62 -1.01
CA ASN A 122 -16.22 -7.94 0.41
C ASN A 122 -15.33 -6.99 1.24
N GLN A 123 -15.98 -6.17 2.09
CA GLN A 123 -15.29 -5.19 2.94
C GLN A 123 -14.93 -5.74 4.32
N ASN A 124 -15.54 -6.87 4.70
CA ASN A 124 -15.38 -7.48 6.01
C ASN A 124 -15.17 -9.00 5.86
N PRO A 125 -14.04 -9.42 5.26
CA PRO A 125 -13.74 -10.82 5.07
C PRO A 125 -13.56 -11.52 6.43
N ASP A 126 -14.04 -12.74 6.52
CA ASP A 126 -13.79 -13.62 7.65
C ASP A 126 -12.56 -14.51 7.43
N ILE A 127 -12.33 -15.44 8.35
CA ILE A 127 -11.16 -16.32 8.29
C ILE A 127 -11.25 -17.34 7.14
N ASP A 128 -12.45 -17.71 6.73
CA ASP A 128 -12.65 -18.65 5.61
C ASP A 128 -12.45 -17.94 4.28
N ASP A 129 -12.93 -16.70 4.13
CA ASP A 129 -12.59 -15.83 2.98
C ASP A 129 -11.08 -15.66 2.83
N TYR A 130 -10.37 -15.46 3.96
CA TYR A 130 -8.91 -15.33 3.97
C TYR A 130 -8.24 -16.63 3.49
N ARG A 131 -8.69 -17.78 3.95
CA ARG A 131 -8.15 -19.09 3.52
C ARG A 131 -8.38 -19.34 2.05
N GLU A 132 -9.59 -19.04 1.54
CA GLU A 132 -9.90 -19.12 0.11
C GLU A 132 -9.01 -18.18 -0.70
N PHE A 133 -8.79 -16.96 -0.23
CA PHE A 133 -7.88 -16.02 -0.88
C PHE A 133 -6.46 -16.59 -0.97
N LEU A 134 -5.91 -17.13 0.12
CA LEU A 134 -4.58 -17.76 0.09
C LEU A 134 -4.52 -18.95 -0.89
N GLU A 135 -5.53 -19.81 -0.89
CA GLU A 135 -5.60 -20.93 -1.82
C GLU A 135 -5.67 -20.48 -3.29
N SER A 136 -6.40 -19.40 -3.56
CA SER A 136 -6.48 -18.80 -4.91
C SER A 136 -5.13 -18.30 -5.44
N ARG A 137 -4.18 -18.03 -4.55
CA ARG A 137 -2.81 -17.58 -4.87
C ARG A 137 -1.79 -18.70 -4.83
N CYS A 138 -2.26 -19.95 -4.83
CA CYS A 138 -1.42 -21.16 -4.87
C CYS A 138 -1.78 -22.02 -6.07
N PHE A 139 -0.86 -22.89 -6.46
CA PHE A 139 -1.18 -23.94 -7.43
C PHE A 139 -2.19 -24.94 -6.85
N PRO A 140 -3.08 -25.54 -7.68
CA PRO A 140 -4.15 -26.41 -7.21
C PRO A 140 -3.63 -27.61 -6.41
N ARG A 141 -4.33 -28.03 -5.35
CA ARG A 141 -4.01 -29.23 -4.55
C ARG A 141 -3.97 -30.52 -5.37
N THR A 142 -4.69 -30.55 -6.51
CA THR A 142 -4.77 -31.67 -7.43
C THR A 142 -3.64 -31.73 -8.46
N ARG A 143 -2.66 -30.81 -8.37
CA ARG A 143 -1.56 -30.75 -9.33
C ARG A 143 -0.74 -32.04 -9.34
N ASP A 144 -0.47 -32.54 -10.54
CA ASP A 144 0.41 -33.71 -10.71
C ASP A 144 1.79 -33.49 -10.10
N LYS A 145 2.37 -34.53 -9.55
CA LYS A 145 3.70 -34.54 -8.93
C LYS A 145 3.84 -33.51 -7.78
N MET A 146 2.76 -33.23 -7.04
CA MET A 146 2.71 -32.28 -5.94
C MET A 146 3.92 -32.37 -5.01
N LYS A 147 4.33 -33.60 -4.62
CA LYS A 147 5.50 -33.79 -3.74
C LYS A 147 6.80 -33.22 -4.32
N LEU A 148 6.98 -33.31 -5.64
CA LEU A 148 8.16 -32.75 -6.30
C LEU A 148 8.09 -31.22 -6.32
N VAL A 149 6.94 -30.66 -6.67
CA VAL A 149 6.72 -29.20 -6.68
C VAL A 149 6.97 -28.59 -5.30
N LEU A 150 6.43 -29.19 -4.25
CA LEU A 150 6.65 -28.73 -2.86
C LEU A 150 8.13 -28.83 -2.47
N LYS A 151 8.80 -29.92 -2.84
CA LYS A 151 10.24 -30.09 -2.59
C LYS A 151 11.06 -29.02 -3.30
N ASP A 152 10.73 -28.69 -4.54
CA ASP A 152 11.45 -27.69 -5.35
C ASP A 152 11.38 -26.29 -4.74
N ILE A 153 10.25 -25.94 -4.08
CA ILE A 153 10.09 -24.67 -3.36
C ILE A 153 10.49 -24.75 -1.87
N GLY A 154 10.95 -25.91 -1.40
CA GLY A 154 11.42 -26.12 -0.03
C GLY A 154 10.30 -26.17 1.02
N VAL A 155 9.11 -26.65 0.64
CA VAL A 155 7.94 -26.81 1.54
C VAL A 155 7.66 -28.30 1.74
N SER A 156 7.46 -28.74 3.00
CA SER A 156 7.32 -30.16 3.34
C SER A 156 5.93 -30.73 3.06
N PHE A 157 4.90 -29.90 3.13
CA PHE A 157 3.49 -30.28 2.90
C PHE A 157 2.73 -29.10 2.31
N TYR A 158 1.56 -29.37 1.72
CA TYR A 158 0.73 -28.32 1.13
C TYR A 158 0.11 -27.45 2.21
N ASP A 159 0.60 -26.23 2.32
CA ASP A 159 0.09 -25.17 3.16
C ASP A 159 0.16 -23.86 2.38
N PRO A 160 -0.99 -23.19 2.13
CA PRO A 160 -1.03 -21.97 1.32
C PRO A 160 -0.14 -20.85 1.85
N TYR A 161 -0.09 -20.65 3.18
CA TYR A 161 0.76 -19.62 3.76
C TYR A 161 2.24 -19.88 3.50
N LEU A 162 2.70 -21.11 3.75
CA LEU A 162 4.10 -21.50 3.49
C LEU A 162 4.45 -21.44 2.01
N ILE A 163 3.51 -21.80 1.13
CA ILE A 163 3.70 -21.71 -0.33
C ILE A 163 3.86 -20.24 -0.72
N ILE A 164 2.96 -19.36 -0.27
CA ILE A 164 3.02 -17.92 -0.55
C ILE A 164 4.30 -17.30 0.00
N GLN A 165 4.76 -17.71 1.18
CA GLN A 165 6.03 -17.25 1.75
C GLN A 165 7.23 -17.54 0.83
N LYS A 166 7.18 -18.61 0.04
CA LYS A 166 8.23 -19.00 -0.92
C LYS A 166 8.03 -18.46 -2.33
N THR A 167 6.78 -18.31 -2.76
CA THR A 167 6.42 -17.95 -4.14
C THR A 167 5.93 -16.51 -4.27
N GLU A 168 5.73 -15.81 -3.16
CA GLU A 168 5.03 -14.52 -3.07
C GLU A 168 3.60 -14.59 -3.66
N GLY A 169 3.02 -15.78 -3.78
CA GLY A 169 1.71 -15.99 -4.38
C GLY A 169 1.62 -15.53 -5.84
N ARG A 170 2.76 -15.50 -6.56
CA ARG A 170 2.81 -15.12 -7.98
C ARG A 170 2.22 -16.19 -8.85
N MET A 171 1.38 -15.79 -9.78
CA MET A 171 0.76 -16.66 -10.78
C MET A 171 1.26 -16.26 -12.18
N ALA A 172 1.24 -17.21 -13.13
CA ALA A 172 1.67 -16.94 -14.49
C ALA A 172 0.66 -16.07 -15.28
N GLU A 173 -0.57 -16.06 -14.84
CA GLU A 173 -1.71 -15.45 -15.52
C GLU A 173 -1.91 -13.97 -15.20
N ASP A 174 -1.24 -13.45 -14.13
CA ASP A 174 -1.43 -12.08 -13.69
C ASP A 174 -0.16 -11.45 -13.08
N ASP A 175 -0.22 -10.16 -12.77
CA ASP A 175 0.87 -9.38 -12.17
C ASP A 175 0.69 -9.18 -10.65
N PHE A 176 -0.23 -9.93 -10.01
CA PHE A 176 -0.44 -9.82 -8.57
C PHE A 176 0.58 -10.65 -7.78
N TRP A 177 0.89 -10.18 -6.58
CA TRP A 177 1.77 -10.89 -5.65
C TRP A 177 1.52 -10.45 -4.21
N ILE A 178 2.03 -11.20 -3.25
CA ILE A 178 1.85 -10.97 -1.82
C ILE A 178 3.20 -10.78 -1.16
N ARG A 179 3.36 -9.66 -0.45
CA ARG A 179 4.48 -9.44 0.44
C ARG A 179 4.03 -9.68 1.88
N ILE A 180 4.69 -10.60 2.58
CA ILE A 180 4.50 -10.82 4.01
C ILE A 180 5.45 -9.90 4.76
N GLU A 181 4.95 -9.18 5.76
CA GLU A 181 5.73 -8.32 6.64
C GLU A 181 6.18 -9.13 7.86
N GLU A 182 7.47 -9.35 7.97
CA GLU A 182 8.11 -10.02 9.09
C GLU A 182 8.15 -9.17 10.37
#